data_7f78f3a23a25fc4359be4a834f5c1c13
#
_entry.id   7f78f3a23a25fc4359be4a834f5c1c13
#
_cell.length_a   1.000
_cell.length_b   1.000
_cell.length_c   1.000
_cell.angle_alpha   90.00
_cell.angle_beta   90.00
_cell.angle_gamma   90.00
#
_symmetry.space_group_name_H-M   'P 1'
#
loop_
_entity.id
_entity.type
_entity.pdbx_description
1 polymer ?
#
loop_
_entity_poly.entity_id
_entity_poly.type
_entity_poly.pdbx_seq_one_letter_code
_entity_poly.pdbx_strand_id
1 'polypeptide(L)'
;MILSAPFLGSFFIIMRKIRGKMMTNELIAVLFIMVNFTLVVLSYKLFGRTGLYAYIVMSVIAANIQVAKTTTIFGITTTLGNTMFSGVYLATDLLSEKYGKKVAKTSVSIGFFTQLSFLIVTQFSLWFKPDPSDWAQPYMEGLFGLSLPVFTIAGLLSFIVSQNIDVFIFHKLKSRFPEDKWLWLRNNGSTLISQFVDTFIFTAIVMMFGLWEMDIAVDIFLVTYLFKVILSISDTPFVYLLKKINPMDL
;
A
#
# COMPACT_ATOMS: atom_id res chain seq x y z
N MET A 1 -21.30 -20.59 -4.92
CA MET A 1 -20.75 -21.83 -4.36
C MET A 1 -19.93 -21.44 -3.15
N ILE A 2 -20.51 -21.56 -1.97
CA ILE A 2 -19.95 -21.11 -0.68
C ILE A 2 -18.81 -22.08 -0.34
N LEU A 3 -17.60 -21.57 -0.19
CA LEU A 3 -16.46 -22.32 0.35
C LEU A 3 -16.87 -22.87 1.72
N SER A 4 -16.95 -24.20 1.83
CA SER A 4 -17.40 -24.86 3.06
C SER A 4 -16.49 -24.55 4.24
N ALA A 5 -17.05 -24.35 5.43
CA ALA A 5 -16.33 -24.07 6.67
C ALA A 5 -15.09 -24.96 6.95
N PRO A 6 -15.09 -26.27 6.58
CA PRO A 6 -13.89 -27.11 6.71
C PRO A 6 -12.73 -26.70 5.80
N PHE A 7 -12.98 -26.11 4.63
CA PHE A 7 -11.92 -25.65 3.73
C PHE A 7 -11.17 -24.43 4.31
N LEU A 8 -11.90 -23.46 4.88
CA LEU A 8 -11.31 -22.32 5.57
C LEU A 8 -10.51 -22.76 6.80
N GLY A 9 -11.04 -23.68 7.60
CA GLY A 9 -10.33 -24.25 8.76
C GLY A 9 -9.02 -24.93 8.36
N SER A 10 -9.06 -25.76 7.32
CA SER A 10 -7.87 -26.44 6.78
C SER A 10 -6.85 -25.45 6.23
N PHE A 11 -7.29 -24.39 5.55
CA PHE A 11 -6.42 -23.31 5.06
C PHE A 11 -5.69 -22.61 6.21
N PHE A 12 -6.39 -22.22 7.29
CA PHE A 12 -5.77 -21.61 8.46
C PHE A 12 -4.81 -22.55 9.20
N ILE A 13 -5.13 -23.83 9.28
CA ILE A 13 -4.24 -24.85 9.90
C ILE A 13 -2.97 -25.01 9.05
N ILE A 14 -3.09 -25.08 7.72
CA ILE A 14 -1.94 -25.15 6.80
C ILE A 14 -1.08 -23.90 6.92
N MET A 15 -1.66 -22.71 6.92
CA MET A 15 -0.93 -21.44 7.08
C MET A 15 -0.21 -21.38 8.43
N ARG A 16 -0.84 -21.85 9.52
CA ARG A 16 -0.21 -21.95 10.85
C ARG A 16 0.93 -22.96 10.88
N LYS A 17 0.80 -24.09 10.18
CA LYS A 17 1.83 -25.15 10.09
C LYS A 17 3.03 -24.70 9.23
N ILE A 18 2.79 -23.96 8.16
CA ILE A 18 3.84 -23.33 7.35
C ILE A 18 4.60 -22.29 8.19
N ARG A 19 3.92 -21.49 9.01
CA ARG A 19 4.53 -20.54 9.94
C ARG A 19 5.42 -21.21 11.00
N GLY A 20 5.07 -22.41 11.44
CA GLY A 20 5.83 -23.18 12.46
C GLY A 20 7.13 -23.79 11.95
N LYS A 21 7.38 -23.81 10.65
CA LYS A 21 8.57 -24.38 10.03
C LYS A 21 9.45 -23.22 9.49
N MET A 22 10.28 -22.63 10.36
CA MET A 22 11.44 -21.77 10.09
C MET A 22 11.39 -20.95 8.77
N MET A 23 10.31 -20.19 8.54
CA MET A 23 10.35 -19.17 7.49
C MET A 23 10.98 -17.89 8.08
N THR A 24 12.09 -17.46 7.50
CA THR A 24 12.67 -16.18 7.89
C THR A 24 11.78 -15.02 7.45
N ASN A 25 11.90 -13.86 8.11
CA ASN A 25 11.14 -12.67 7.75
C ASN A 25 11.37 -12.28 6.27
N GLU A 26 12.58 -12.52 5.77
CA GLU A 26 12.97 -12.25 4.37
C GLU A 26 12.14 -13.08 3.39
N LEU A 27 12.04 -14.37 3.64
CA LEU A 27 11.24 -15.26 2.78
C LEU A 27 9.75 -14.89 2.83
N ILE A 28 9.23 -14.60 4.03
CA ILE A 28 7.84 -14.14 4.19
C ILE A 28 7.61 -12.82 3.46
N ALA A 29 8.56 -11.89 3.53
CA ALA A 29 8.46 -10.59 2.85
C ALA A 29 8.44 -10.76 1.32
N VAL A 30 9.33 -11.57 0.76
CA VAL A 30 9.33 -11.87 -0.68
C VAL A 30 8.01 -12.49 -1.11
N LEU A 31 7.51 -13.49 -0.38
CA LEU A 31 6.22 -14.12 -0.68
C LEU A 31 5.07 -13.12 -0.55
N PHE A 32 5.09 -12.24 0.45
CA PHE A 32 4.05 -11.23 0.62
C PHE A 32 4.03 -10.22 -0.52
N ILE A 33 5.20 -9.74 -0.99
CA ILE A 33 5.32 -8.87 -2.15
C ILE A 33 4.78 -9.57 -3.41
N MET A 34 5.15 -10.82 -3.64
CA MET A 34 4.68 -11.61 -4.78
C MET A 34 3.16 -11.81 -4.75
N VAL A 35 2.60 -12.14 -3.58
CA VAL A 35 1.14 -12.26 -3.40
C VAL A 35 0.46 -10.92 -3.66
N ASN A 36 0.98 -9.83 -3.10
CA ASN A 36 0.43 -8.48 -3.27
C ASN A 36 0.34 -8.09 -4.75
N PHE A 37 1.44 -8.23 -5.51
CA PHE A 37 1.44 -7.91 -6.95
C PHE A 37 0.59 -8.89 -7.77
N THR A 38 0.55 -10.17 -7.38
CA THR A 38 -0.34 -11.15 -8.02
C THR A 38 -1.81 -10.78 -7.85
N LEU A 39 -2.19 -10.26 -6.67
CA LEU A 39 -3.54 -9.77 -6.42
C LEU A 39 -3.90 -8.56 -7.32
N VAL A 40 -2.95 -7.65 -7.60
CA VAL A 40 -3.16 -6.59 -8.61
C VAL A 40 -3.44 -7.19 -9.99
N VAL A 41 -2.62 -8.17 -10.40
CA VAL A 41 -2.78 -8.84 -11.70
C VAL A 41 -4.13 -9.54 -11.80
N LEU A 42 -4.51 -10.31 -10.78
CA LEU A 42 -5.79 -11.03 -10.75
C LEU A 42 -6.98 -10.07 -10.75
N SER A 43 -6.92 -9.03 -9.92
CA SER A 43 -7.96 -8.00 -9.84
C SER A 43 -8.17 -7.32 -11.20
N TYR A 44 -7.08 -6.99 -11.88
CA TYR A 44 -7.17 -6.42 -13.23
C TYR A 44 -7.68 -7.43 -14.25
N LYS A 45 -7.18 -8.66 -14.24
CA LYS A 45 -7.59 -9.71 -15.20
C LYS A 45 -9.07 -10.02 -15.08
N LEU A 46 -9.60 -10.12 -13.86
CA LEU A 46 -10.99 -10.53 -13.60
C LEU A 46 -11.99 -9.38 -13.76
N PHE A 47 -11.63 -8.16 -13.37
CA PHE A 47 -12.58 -7.04 -13.23
C PHE A 47 -12.12 -5.75 -13.94
N GLY A 48 -11.04 -5.79 -14.70
CA GLY A 48 -10.52 -4.65 -15.45
C GLY A 48 -10.24 -3.42 -14.59
N ARG A 49 -10.62 -2.25 -15.07
CA ARG A 49 -10.43 -0.98 -14.36
C ARG A 49 -11.11 -0.95 -12.99
N THR A 50 -12.31 -1.51 -12.88
CA THR A 50 -13.07 -1.59 -11.63
C THR A 50 -12.34 -2.44 -10.59
N GLY A 51 -11.71 -3.53 -11.02
CA GLY A 51 -10.87 -4.36 -10.16
C GLY A 51 -9.69 -3.60 -9.58
N LEU A 52 -9.03 -2.75 -10.37
CA LEU A 52 -7.92 -1.93 -9.85
C LEU A 52 -8.40 -0.90 -8.81
N TYR A 53 -9.58 -0.29 -9.00
CA TYR A 53 -10.16 0.58 -7.98
C TYR A 53 -10.49 -0.18 -6.69
N ALA A 54 -11.11 -1.35 -6.80
CA ALA A 54 -11.42 -2.21 -5.65
C ALA A 54 -10.14 -2.66 -4.92
N TYR A 55 -9.09 -3.01 -5.69
CA TYR A 55 -7.79 -3.34 -5.13
C TYR A 55 -7.16 -2.16 -4.36
N ILE A 56 -7.19 -0.95 -4.91
CA ILE A 56 -6.69 0.27 -4.26
C ILE A 56 -7.43 0.51 -2.94
N VAL A 57 -8.76 0.40 -2.92
CA VAL A 57 -9.58 0.54 -1.70
C VAL A 57 -9.15 -0.48 -0.64
N MET A 58 -9.08 -1.76 -1.00
CA MET A 58 -8.66 -2.83 -0.11
C MET A 58 -7.24 -2.60 0.43
N SER A 59 -6.29 -2.25 -0.47
CA SER A 59 -4.89 -2.05 -0.11
C SER A 59 -4.68 -0.86 0.80
N VAL A 60 -5.40 0.24 0.60
CA VAL A 60 -5.32 1.43 1.46
C VAL A 60 -5.81 1.10 2.87
N ILE A 61 -6.92 0.38 3.01
CA ILE A 61 -7.44 -0.06 4.33
C ILE A 61 -6.43 -1.00 5.00
N ALA A 62 -5.97 -2.03 4.27
CA ALA A 62 -5.01 -3.00 4.80
C ALA A 62 -3.68 -2.34 5.21
N ALA A 63 -3.18 -1.38 4.43
CA ALA A 63 -1.97 -0.64 4.73
C ALA A 63 -2.10 0.18 6.02
N ASN A 64 -3.24 0.84 6.24
CA ASN A 64 -3.49 1.61 7.47
C ASN A 64 -3.53 0.74 8.72
N ILE A 65 -4.01 -0.50 8.62
CA ILE A 65 -3.95 -1.47 9.72
C ILE A 65 -2.51 -1.98 9.90
N GLN A 66 -1.83 -2.31 8.81
CA GLN A 66 -0.52 -2.94 8.82
C GLN A 66 0.63 -1.98 9.11
N VAL A 67 0.42 -0.67 9.02
CA VAL A 67 1.45 0.33 9.40
C VAL A 67 1.81 0.22 10.89
N ALA A 68 0.88 -0.23 11.73
CA ALA A 68 1.14 -0.47 13.16
C ALA A 68 2.06 -1.69 13.41
N LYS A 69 2.27 -2.56 12.40
CA LYS A 69 3.13 -3.73 12.53
C LYS A 69 4.50 -3.46 11.92
N THR A 70 5.50 -3.36 12.78
CA THR A 70 6.92 -3.29 12.39
C THR A 70 7.53 -4.68 12.31
N THR A 71 8.49 -4.83 11.42
CA THR A 71 9.29 -6.06 11.28
C THR A 71 10.68 -5.71 10.76
N THR A 72 11.65 -6.58 11.04
CA THR A 72 13.00 -6.45 10.49
C THR A 72 13.18 -7.45 9.34
N ILE A 73 13.59 -6.93 8.18
CA ILE A 73 13.81 -7.68 6.93
C ILE A 73 15.19 -7.27 6.41
N PHE A 74 16.10 -8.21 6.21
CA PHE A 74 17.50 -7.96 5.82
C PHE A 74 18.21 -6.92 6.73
N GLY A 75 17.92 -6.95 8.03
CA GLY A 75 18.48 -5.98 8.99
C GLY A 75 17.83 -4.59 8.95
N ILE A 76 16.85 -4.35 8.09
CA ILE A 76 16.13 -3.09 7.92
C ILE A 76 14.78 -3.17 8.64
N THR A 77 14.53 -2.30 9.60
CA THR A 77 13.25 -2.20 10.28
C THR A 77 12.27 -1.38 9.44
N THR A 78 11.14 -1.97 9.09
CA THR A 78 10.11 -1.37 8.25
C THR A 78 8.71 -1.73 8.74
N THR A 79 7.68 -1.04 8.25
CA THR A 79 6.28 -1.40 8.49
C THR A 79 5.72 -2.22 7.34
N LEU A 80 4.82 -3.15 7.63
CA LEU A 80 4.20 -3.98 6.59
C LEU A 80 3.28 -3.15 5.67
N GLY A 81 2.77 -2.02 6.12
CA GLY A 81 1.97 -1.10 5.32
C GLY A 81 2.67 -0.65 4.03
N ASN A 82 4.00 -0.48 4.06
CA ASN A 82 4.78 -0.12 2.87
C ASN A 82 4.63 -1.13 1.72
N THR A 83 4.54 -2.43 2.03
CA THR A 83 4.34 -3.48 1.03
C THR A 83 2.96 -3.36 0.38
N MET A 84 1.91 -3.06 1.15
CA MET A 84 0.56 -2.86 0.58
C MET A 84 0.49 -1.62 -0.30
N PHE A 85 1.12 -0.52 0.11
CA PHE A 85 1.18 0.70 -0.70
C PHE A 85 1.91 0.49 -2.04
N SER A 86 2.90 -0.39 -2.13
CA SER A 86 3.57 -0.67 -3.41
C SER A 86 2.59 -1.20 -4.48
N GLY A 87 1.61 -2.00 -4.07
CA GLY A 87 0.55 -2.46 -4.96
C GLY A 87 -0.40 -1.34 -5.41
N VAL A 88 -0.61 -0.30 -4.58
CA VAL A 88 -1.38 0.89 -4.97
C VAL A 88 -0.67 1.65 -6.08
N TYR A 89 0.67 1.85 -5.97
CA TYR A 89 1.46 2.49 -7.02
C TYR A 89 1.40 1.69 -8.31
N LEU A 90 1.65 0.38 -8.27
CA LEU A 90 1.53 -0.51 -9.44
C LEU A 90 0.14 -0.39 -10.11
N ALA A 91 -0.94 -0.39 -9.33
CA ALA A 91 -2.29 -0.25 -9.85
C ALA A 91 -2.53 1.13 -10.49
N THR A 92 -2.04 2.21 -9.88
CA THR A 92 -2.16 3.58 -10.38
C THR A 92 -1.33 3.78 -11.67
N ASP A 93 -0.14 3.19 -11.75
CA ASP A 93 0.71 3.24 -12.93
C ASP A 93 0.08 2.49 -14.11
N LEU A 94 -0.53 1.32 -13.83
CA LEU A 94 -1.30 0.61 -14.86
C LEU A 94 -2.50 1.42 -15.35
N LEU A 95 -3.23 2.09 -14.44
CA LEU A 95 -4.32 2.98 -14.79
C LEU A 95 -3.82 4.17 -15.64
N SER A 96 -2.67 4.74 -15.29
CA SER A 96 -1.99 5.79 -16.06
C SER A 96 -1.60 5.31 -17.46
N GLU A 97 -1.04 4.11 -17.55
CA GLU A 97 -0.56 3.56 -18.83
C GLU A 97 -1.70 3.20 -19.78
N LYS A 98 -2.73 2.48 -19.28
CA LYS A 98 -3.82 1.95 -20.13
C LYS A 98 -5.00 2.89 -20.31
N TYR A 99 -5.35 3.65 -19.27
CA TYR A 99 -6.59 4.43 -19.26
C TYR A 99 -6.35 5.95 -19.17
N GLY A 100 -5.11 6.36 -19.00
CA GLY A 100 -4.71 7.76 -19.06
C GLY A 100 -4.87 8.53 -17.75
N LYS A 101 -4.40 9.77 -17.78
CA LYS A 101 -4.22 10.66 -16.62
C LYS A 101 -5.49 10.88 -15.79
N LYS A 102 -6.63 11.08 -16.46
CA LYS A 102 -7.91 11.34 -15.76
C LYS A 102 -8.32 10.17 -14.88
N VAL A 103 -8.20 8.94 -15.41
CA VAL A 103 -8.57 7.71 -14.70
C VAL A 103 -7.61 7.44 -13.53
N ALA A 104 -6.31 7.66 -13.73
CA ALA A 104 -5.32 7.56 -12.67
C ALA A 104 -5.58 8.58 -11.53
N LYS A 105 -5.89 9.83 -11.85
CA LYS A 105 -6.26 10.83 -10.84
C LYS A 105 -7.54 10.45 -10.08
N THR A 106 -8.51 9.85 -10.75
CA THR A 106 -9.72 9.34 -10.07
C THR A 106 -9.36 8.25 -9.06
N SER A 107 -8.43 7.35 -9.38
CA SER A 107 -7.99 6.31 -8.44
C SER A 107 -7.30 6.90 -7.20
N VAL A 108 -6.50 7.94 -7.37
CA VAL A 108 -5.88 8.68 -6.25
C VAL A 108 -6.97 9.30 -5.34
N SER A 109 -7.99 9.93 -5.95
CA SER A 109 -9.10 10.49 -5.18
C SER A 109 -9.90 9.42 -4.43
N ILE A 110 -10.13 8.25 -5.06
CA ILE A 110 -10.77 7.10 -4.41
C ILE A 110 -9.93 6.61 -3.21
N GLY A 111 -8.62 6.45 -3.39
CA GLY A 111 -7.72 6.05 -2.32
C GLY A 111 -7.73 7.03 -1.14
N PHE A 112 -7.65 8.33 -1.43
CA PHE A 112 -7.74 9.38 -0.42
C PHE A 112 -9.07 9.37 0.33
N PHE A 113 -10.20 9.30 -0.39
CA PHE A 113 -11.52 9.21 0.22
C PHE A 113 -11.66 7.95 1.10
N THR A 114 -11.15 6.81 0.63
CA THR A 114 -11.14 5.56 1.38
C THR A 114 -10.39 5.72 2.70
N GLN A 115 -9.18 6.29 2.67
CA GLN A 115 -8.35 6.48 3.87
C GLN A 115 -9.01 7.43 4.86
N LEU A 116 -9.57 8.54 4.38
CA LEU A 116 -10.30 9.50 5.21
C LEU A 116 -11.54 8.86 5.84
N SER A 117 -12.33 8.14 5.04
CA SER A 117 -13.54 7.45 5.52
C SER A 117 -13.20 6.38 6.55
N PHE A 118 -12.14 5.60 6.30
CA PHE A 118 -11.66 4.57 7.24
C PHE A 118 -11.26 5.19 8.58
N LEU A 119 -10.53 6.32 8.57
CA LEU A 119 -10.17 7.05 9.78
C LEU A 119 -11.43 7.49 10.55
N ILE A 120 -12.37 8.15 9.86
CA ILE A 120 -13.59 8.64 10.50
C ILE A 120 -14.37 7.49 11.15
N VAL A 121 -14.64 6.43 10.39
CA VAL A 121 -15.44 5.27 10.87
C VAL A 121 -14.76 4.59 12.07
N THR A 122 -13.44 4.40 12.02
CA THR A 122 -12.71 3.77 13.13
C THR A 122 -12.69 4.65 14.38
N GLN A 123 -12.56 5.98 14.25
CA GLN A 123 -12.65 6.89 15.39
C GLN A 123 -14.04 6.87 16.01
N PHE A 124 -15.11 6.89 15.22
CA PHE A 124 -16.48 6.77 15.73
C PHE A 124 -16.70 5.47 16.50
N SER A 125 -16.14 4.34 16.01
CA SER A 125 -16.28 3.06 16.72
C SER A 125 -15.63 3.06 18.11
N LEU A 126 -14.52 3.81 18.30
CA LEU A 126 -13.88 3.96 19.61
C LEU A 126 -14.65 4.84 20.60
N TRP A 127 -15.58 5.67 20.13
CA TRP A 127 -16.40 6.53 21.01
C TRP A 127 -17.56 5.78 21.68
N PHE A 128 -17.95 4.61 21.17
CA PHE A 128 -18.94 3.78 21.83
C PHE A 128 -18.38 3.23 23.15
N LYS A 129 -19.20 3.27 24.20
CA LYS A 129 -18.83 2.65 25.47
C LYS A 129 -18.84 1.13 25.31
N PRO A 130 -17.75 0.45 25.66
CA PRO A 130 -17.69 -0.99 25.50
C PRO A 130 -18.65 -1.71 26.45
N ASP A 131 -19.25 -2.81 26.00
CA ASP A 131 -19.97 -3.75 26.84
C ASP A 131 -18.97 -4.50 27.73
N PRO A 132 -19.36 -4.94 28.96
CA PRO A 132 -18.48 -5.74 29.82
C PRO A 132 -17.93 -7.03 29.18
N SER A 133 -18.59 -7.55 28.15
CA SER A 133 -18.13 -8.72 27.38
C SER A 133 -17.25 -8.36 26.19
N ASP A 134 -16.99 -7.08 25.93
CA ASP A 134 -16.19 -6.64 24.79
C ASP A 134 -14.69 -6.89 25.01
N TRP A 135 -14.20 -7.92 24.37
CA TRP A 135 -12.78 -8.25 24.34
C TRP A 135 -11.98 -7.46 23.31
N ALA A 136 -12.64 -6.80 22.33
CA ALA A 136 -12.01 -6.17 21.19
C ALA A 136 -11.52 -4.74 21.49
N GLN A 137 -12.18 -4.02 22.40
CA GLN A 137 -11.89 -2.62 22.70
C GLN A 137 -10.41 -2.32 22.96
N PRO A 138 -9.66 -3.06 23.82
CA PRO A 138 -8.25 -2.77 24.07
C PRO A 138 -7.37 -2.91 22.82
N TYR A 139 -7.71 -3.83 21.92
CA TYR A 139 -6.97 -4.02 20.67
C TYR A 139 -7.30 -2.94 19.66
N MET A 140 -8.54 -2.50 19.58
CA MET A 140 -8.96 -1.38 18.74
C MET A 140 -8.35 -0.07 19.22
N GLU A 141 -8.32 0.19 20.51
CA GLU A 141 -7.62 1.35 21.09
C GLU A 141 -6.11 1.31 20.82
N GLY A 142 -5.50 0.13 20.93
CA GLY A 142 -4.08 -0.06 20.59
C GLY A 142 -3.75 0.17 19.12
N LEU A 143 -4.68 -0.17 18.20
CA LEU A 143 -4.48 0.01 16.76
C LEU A 143 -4.90 1.39 16.26
N PHE A 144 -5.98 1.97 16.80
CA PHE A 144 -6.63 3.17 16.27
C PHE A 144 -6.68 4.34 17.26
N GLY A 145 -6.04 4.20 18.43
CA GLY A 145 -6.01 5.23 19.49
C GLY A 145 -5.10 6.43 19.18
N LEU A 146 -4.74 7.18 20.20
CA LEU A 146 -4.21 8.57 20.13
C LEU A 146 -2.96 8.80 19.25
N SER A 147 -2.05 7.86 19.12
CA SER A 147 -0.86 8.02 18.24
C SER A 147 -1.19 7.83 16.75
N LEU A 148 -2.26 7.15 16.44
CA LEU A 148 -2.67 6.87 15.07
C LEU A 148 -3.22 8.10 14.32
N PRO A 149 -3.97 9.05 14.91
CA PRO A 149 -4.41 10.24 14.18
C PRO A 149 -3.28 11.02 13.53
N VAL A 150 -2.14 11.19 14.21
CA VAL A 150 -0.98 11.90 13.64
C VAL A 150 -0.39 11.12 12.46
N PHE A 151 -0.15 9.82 12.64
CA PHE A 151 0.34 8.98 11.55
C PHE A 151 -0.64 8.89 10.38
N THR A 152 -1.95 8.86 10.66
CA THR A 152 -2.97 8.81 9.61
C THR A 152 -3.09 10.15 8.88
N ILE A 153 -3.06 11.28 9.57
CA ILE A 153 -3.05 12.61 8.94
C ILE A 153 -1.77 12.79 8.11
N ALA A 154 -0.61 12.43 8.67
CA ALA A 154 0.65 12.44 7.94
C ALA A 154 0.56 11.55 6.68
N GLY A 155 0.03 10.35 6.80
CA GLY A 155 -0.20 9.43 5.68
C GLY A 155 -1.19 9.95 4.65
N LEU A 156 -2.29 10.59 5.06
CA LEU A 156 -3.26 11.20 4.15
C LEU A 156 -2.65 12.33 3.32
N LEU A 157 -1.92 13.23 3.98
CA LEU A 157 -1.30 14.38 3.32
C LEU A 157 -0.16 13.95 2.41
N SER A 158 0.71 13.06 2.87
CA SER A 158 1.78 12.51 2.05
C SER A 158 1.23 11.75 0.84
N PHE A 159 0.22 10.90 1.04
CA PHE A 159 -0.43 10.11 -0.02
C PHE A 159 -1.02 10.99 -1.11
N ILE A 160 -1.85 11.99 -0.76
CA ILE A 160 -2.51 12.81 -1.79
C ILE A 160 -1.50 13.64 -2.59
N VAL A 161 -0.44 14.14 -1.94
CA VAL A 161 0.60 14.92 -2.62
C VAL A 161 1.46 14.01 -3.48
N SER A 162 2.00 12.92 -2.93
CA SER A 162 2.92 12.01 -3.63
C SER A 162 2.26 11.33 -4.82
N GLN A 163 1.04 10.83 -4.67
CA GLN A 163 0.31 10.17 -5.75
C GLN A 163 -0.03 11.12 -6.90
N ASN A 164 -0.38 12.37 -6.62
CA ASN A 164 -0.59 13.36 -7.68
C ASN A 164 0.71 13.73 -8.41
N ILE A 165 1.83 13.79 -7.68
CA ILE A 165 3.17 13.99 -8.26
C ILE A 165 3.53 12.80 -9.14
N ASP A 166 3.28 11.57 -8.67
CA ASP A 166 3.51 10.34 -9.41
C ASP A 166 2.80 10.36 -10.77
N VAL A 167 1.48 10.53 -10.76
CA VAL A 167 0.66 10.61 -11.98
C VAL A 167 1.13 11.74 -12.90
N PHE A 168 1.53 12.89 -12.34
CA PHE A 168 2.04 14.01 -13.13
C PHE A 168 3.36 13.67 -13.84
N ILE A 169 4.33 13.13 -13.09
CA ILE A 169 5.66 12.77 -13.64
C ILE A 169 5.54 11.62 -14.62
N PHE A 170 4.76 10.57 -14.30
CA PHE A 170 4.49 9.45 -15.19
C PHE A 170 4.03 9.96 -16.57
N HIS A 171 3.03 10.82 -16.60
CA HIS A 171 2.50 11.36 -17.86
C HIS A 171 3.48 12.31 -18.57
N LYS A 172 4.29 13.07 -17.82
CA LYS A 172 5.36 13.88 -18.39
C LYS A 172 6.44 13.02 -19.06
N LEU A 173 6.82 11.93 -18.42
CA LEU A 173 7.75 10.95 -18.99
C LEU A 173 7.13 10.21 -20.18
N LYS A 174 5.85 9.83 -20.10
CA LYS A 174 5.13 9.16 -21.19
C LYS A 174 5.03 10.02 -22.44
N SER A 175 4.85 11.33 -22.32
CA SER A 175 4.84 12.24 -23.46
C SER A 175 6.20 12.38 -24.13
N ARG A 176 7.31 12.21 -23.40
CA ARG A 176 8.67 12.32 -23.92
C ARG A 176 9.24 10.98 -24.38
N PHE A 177 8.83 9.90 -23.73
CA PHE A 177 9.30 8.52 -23.98
C PHE A 177 8.07 7.60 -24.11
N PRO A 178 7.32 7.67 -25.23
CA PRO A 178 6.06 6.96 -25.41
C PRO A 178 6.23 5.45 -25.68
N GLU A 179 7.37 5.04 -26.21
CA GLU A 179 7.64 3.64 -26.60
C GLU A 179 7.60 2.68 -25.39
N ASP A 180 7.19 1.45 -25.65
CA ASP A 180 7.05 0.39 -24.64
C ASP A 180 8.35 0.03 -23.93
N LYS A 181 9.48 0.14 -24.64
CA LYS A 181 10.81 -0.10 -24.05
C LYS A 181 11.13 0.85 -22.88
N TRP A 182 10.48 2.03 -22.83
CA TRP A 182 10.67 3.04 -21.78
C TRP A 182 9.63 2.95 -20.64
N LEU A 183 8.79 1.91 -20.64
CA LEU A 183 7.77 1.75 -19.60
C LEU A 183 8.40 1.67 -18.19
N TRP A 184 9.52 0.95 -18.06
CA TRP A 184 10.26 0.89 -16.80
C TRP A 184 10.70 2.29 -16.29
N LEU A 185 11.12 3.16 -17.21
CA LEU A 185 11.55 4.52 -16.87
C LEU A 185 10.37 5.37 -16.40
N ARG A 186 9.21 5.23 -17.04
CA ARG A 186 7.99 5.95 -16.64
C ARG A 186 7.52 5.49 -15.27
N ASN A 187 7.46 4.19 -15.06
CA ASN A 187 7.06 3.56 -13.80
C ASN A 187 8.04 3.92 -12.67
N ASN A 188 9.27 3.49 -12.75
CA ASN A 188 10.23 3.71 -11.68
C ASN A 188 10.60 5.19 -11.52
N GLY A 189 10.73 5.94 -12.62
CA GLY A 189 11.11 7.35 -12.56
C GLY A 189 10.06 8.23 -11.88
N SER A 190 8.76 7.97 -12.08
CA SER A 190 7.71 8.68 -11.37
C SER A 190 7.64 8.23 -9.92
N THR A 191 7.66 6.92 -9.68
CA THR A 191 7.52 6.34 -8.36
C THR A 191 8.68 6.69 -7.43
N LEU A 192 9.93 6.69 -7.90
CA LEU A 192 11.07 7.08 -7.07
C LEU A 192 10.96 8.53 -6.54
N ILE A 193 10.55 9.45 -7.40
CA ILE A 193 10.39 10.85 -6.99
C ILE A 193 9.18 11.01 -6.06
N SER A 194 8.07 10.39 -6.39
CA SER A 194 6.86 10.48 -5.58
C SER A 194 7.03 9.83 -4.21
N GLN A 195 7.73 8.69 -4.12
CA GLN A 195 8.04 8.02 -2.85
C GLN A 195 9.02 8.80 -1.96
N PHE A 196 9.97 9.53 -2.57
CA PHE A 196 10.81 10.47 -1.82
C PHE A 196 9.94 11.54 -1.16
N VAL A 197 9.06 12.17 -1.92
CA VAL A 197 8.16 13.22 -1.43
C VAL A 197 7.20 12.66 -0.37
N ASP A 198 6.64 11.46 -0.59
CA ASP A 198 5.78 10.77 0.36
C ASP A 198 6.48 10.59 1.71
N THR A 199 7.66 9.98 1.70
CA THR A 199 8.41 9.69 2.92
C THR A 199 8.86 10.98 3.60
N PHE A 200 9.26 12.00 2.83
CA PHE A 200 9.66 13.30 3.37
C PHE A 200 8.50 14.00 4.09
N ILE A 201 7.33 14.11 3.44
CA ILE A 201 6.16 14.77 4.03
C ILE A 201 5.70 14.01 5.28
N PHE A 202 5.61 12.69 5.20
CA PHE A 202 5.22 11.86 6.33
C PHE A 202 6.14 12.07 7.53
N THR A 203 7.45 11.91 7.33
CA THR A 203 8.45 12.06 8.39
C THR A 203 8.46 13.48 8.97
N ALA A 204 8.37 14.51 8.11
CA ALA A 204 8.34 15.89 8.55
C ALA A 204 7.12 16.19 9.44
N ILE A 205 5.93 15.71 9.07
CA ILE A 205 4.72 15.91 9.88
C ILE A 205 4.86 15.21 11.22
N VAL A 206 5.28 13.94 11.24
CA VAL A 206 5.44 13.18 12.49
C VAL A 206 6.45 13.84 13.44
N MET A 207 7.54 14.38 12.88
CA MET A 207 8.53 15.15 13.65
C MET A 207 7.95 16.49 14.16
N MET A 208 7.18 17.20 13.35
CA MET A 208 6.53 18.46 13.78
C MET A 208 5.57 18.27 14.96
N PHE A 209 4.93 17.12 15.06
CA PHE A 209 4.10 16.74 16.21
C PHE A 209 4.90 16.20 17.41
N GLY A 210 6.23 16.21 17.35
CA GLY A 210 7.10 15.81 18.46
C GLY A 210 7.12 14.31 18.75
N LEU A 211 6.67 13.46 17.81
CA LEU A 211 6.68 12.00 17.99
C LEU A 211 8.05 11.37 17.69
N TRP A 212 8.86 12.03 16.87
CA TRP A 212 10.23 11.61 16.56
C TRP A 212 11.20 12.76 16.70
N GLU A 213 12.37 12.47 17.31
CA GLU A 213 13.53 13.36 17.30
C GLU A 213 14.19 13.36 15.92
N MET A 214 14.99 14.38 15.62
CA MET A 214 15.60 14.59 14.30
C MET A 214 16.43 13.38 13.85
N ASP A 215 17.28 12.84 14.73
CA ASP A 215 18.17 11.72 14.39
C ASP A 215 17.37 10.47 14.03
N ILE A 216 16.34 10.16 14.84
CA ILE A 216 15.44 9.04 14.60
C ILE A 216 14.64 9.25 13.30
N ALA A 217 14.18 10.47 13.04
CA ALA A 217 13.41 10.81 11.86
C ALA A 217 14.23 10.64 10.57
N VAL A 218 15.52 11.02 10.58
CA VAL A 218 16.43 10.83 9.44
C VAL A 218 16.67 9.35 9.16
N ASP A 219 16.92 8.55 10.20
CA ASP A 219 17.12 7.11 10.04
C ASP A 219 15.89 6.42 9.48
N ILE A 220 14.71 6.73 10.02
CA ILE A 220 13.44 6.19 9.51
C ILE A 220 13.19 6.62 8.06
N PHE A 221 13.47 7.88 7.73
CA PHE A 221 13.34 8.38 6.37
C PHE A 221 14.20 7.59 5.39
N LEU A 222 15.51 7.48 5.67
CA LEU A 222 16.45 6.80 4.78
C LEU A 222 16.09 5.32 4.59
N VAL A 223 15.81 4.63 5.69
CA VAL A 223 15.47 3.20 5.68
C VAL A 223 14.16 2.96 4.94
N THR A 224 13.12 3.75 5.23
CA THR A 224 11.80 3.62 4.61
C THR A 224 11.87 3.93 3.11
N TYR A 225 12.58 4.99 2.74
CA TYR A 225 12.75 5.34 1.32
C TYR A 225 13.51 4.26 0.56
N LEU A 226 14.63 3.75 1.11
CA LEU A 226 15.38 2.65 0.49
C LEU A 226 14.49 1.41 0.28
N PHE A 227 13.69 1.04 1.27
CA PHE A 227 12.77 -0.09 1.16
C PHE A 227 11.74 0.13 0.05
N LYS A 228 11.17 1.35 -0.06
CA LYS A 228 10.24 1.72 -1.13
C LYS A 228 10.88 1.70 -2.52
N VAL A 229 12.15 2.09 -2.65
CA VAL A 229 12.92 1.97 -3.89
C VAL A 229 13.03 0.51 -4.33
N ILE A 230 13.34 -0.39 -3.41
CA ILE A 230 13.43 -1.84 -3.70
C ILE A 230 12.06 -2.36 -4.16
N LEU A 231 10.98 -1.96 -3.50
CA LEU A 231 9.61 -2.35 -3.89
C LEU A 231 9.25 -1.85 -5.29
N SER A 232 9.57 -0.59 -5.61
CA SER A 232 9.30 0.00 -6.93
C SER A 232 10.06 -0.71 -8.06
N ILE A 233 11.32 -1.10 -7.83
CA ILE A 233 12.07 -1.87 -8.82
C ILE A 233 11.46 -3.26 -8.99
N SER A 234 10.99 -3.86 -7.90
CA SER A 234 10.40 -5.21 -7.89
C SER A 234 9.05 -5.30 -8.62
N ASP A 235 8.32 -4.20 -8.77
CA ASP A 235 7.03 -4.18 -9.47
C ASP A 235 7.17 -4.10 -11.00
N THR A 236 8.33 -3.69 -11.52
CA THR A 236 8.57 -3.49 -12.95
C THR A 236 8.18 -4.68 -13.84
N PRO A 237 8.51 -5.94 -13.51
CA PRO A 237 8.08 -7.10 -14.31
C PRO A 237 6.54 -7.21 -14.37
N PHE A 238 5.86 -6.85 -13.28
CA PHE A 238 4.40 -6.92 -13.21
C PHE A 238 3.72 -5.84 -14.05
N VAL A 239 4.29 -4.63 -14.13
CA VAL A 239 3.80 -3.58 -15.05
C VAL A 239 3.82 -4.05 -16.49
N TYR A 240 4.94 -4.66 -16.94
CA TYR A 240 5.03 -5.21 -18.30
C TYR A 240 4.07 -6.38 -18.53
N LEU A 241 3.90 -7.26 -17.54
CA LEU A 241 2.92 -8.34 -17.58
C LEU A 241 1.50 -7.78 -17.71
N LEU A 242 1.13 -6.85 -16.83
CA LEU A 242 -0.19 -6.22 -16.78
C LEU A 242 -0.52 -5.46 -18.06
N LYS A 243 0.47 -4.84 -18.71
CA LYS A 243 0.28 -4.17 -19.98
C LYS A 243 -0.19 -5.12 -21.09
N LYS A 244 0.27 -6.39 -21.07
CA LYS A 244 -0.09 -7.42 -22.06
C LYS A 244 -1.44 -8.09 -21.78
N ILE A 245 -1.93 -8.01 -20.55
CA ILE A 245 -3.20 -8.64 -20.15
C ILE A 245 -4.37 -7.81 -20.68
N ASN A 246 -5.29 -8.47 -21.37
CA ASN A 246 -6.64 -7.95 -21.61
C ASN A 246 -7.54 -8.43 -20.48
N PRO A 247 -8.30 -7.53 -19.82
CA PRO A 247 -9.22 -7.94 -18.77
C PRO A 247 -10.35 -8.77 -19.37
N MET A 248 -10.99 -9.59 -18.55
CA MET A 248 -12.26 -10.21 -18.92
C MET A 248 -13.29 -9.09 -19.04
N ASP A 249 -13.99 -9.03 -20.18
CA ASP A 249 -15.11 -8.11 -20.35
C ASP A 249 -16.27 -8.62 -19.47
N LEU A 250 -16.63 -7.84 -18.44
CA LEU A 250 -17.80 -8.04 -17.59
C LEU A 250 -18.87 -7.02 -17.96
#